data_2023efbbafef0b5c6972aa824f91ee11
#
_entry.id   2023efbbafef0b5c6972aa824f91ee11
#
_cell.length_a   1.000
_cell.length_b   1.000
_cell.length_c   1.000
_cell.angle_alpha   90.00
_cell.angle_beta   90.00
_cell.angle_gamma   90.00
#
_symmetry.space_group_name_H-M   'P 1'
#
loop_
_entity.id
_entity.type
_entity.pdbx_description
1 polymer ?
#
loop_
_entity_poly.entity_id
_entity_poly.type
_entity_poly.pdbx_seq_one_letter_code
_entity_poly.pdbx_strand_id
1 'polypeptide(L)'
;MGPIVPLQPGCPWEPPSSIWLPNVRWCEAQLCSVVVEPANTWSNLAYVLAGLALLWIGARRGDRTLRIFGRAEIVVGVCSLVYHMSFSGVLQVLDFLGMYVFTNLLLALNLVRLGTLSQRRFWPVYGTSVIALTALTVALRFTAFPIQGIVFVLILAIVATEFLQRTRAGLDRRFFLAALAALVVAAGFSAADVTGVFCDPNDHFVQGHAIWHVLGATSLVFAAFFYRQFPDLWEPSRDAAG
;
A
#
# COMPACT_ATOMS: atom_id res chain seq x y z
N MET A 1 22.75 -3.67 9.02
CA MET A 1 22.23 -5.05 8.97
C MET A 1 23.10 -5.93 8.11
N GLY A 2 23.11 -7.27 8.32
CA GLY A 2 23.87 -8.23 7.48
C GLY A 2 23.22 -8.45 6.10
N PRO A 3 23.87 -9.23 5.22
CA PRO A 3 23.32 -9.55 3.90
C PRO A 3 21.99 -10.31 4.01
N ILE A 4 21.17 -10.18 2.97
CA ILE A 4 19.96 -10.99 2.84
C ILE A 4 20.40 -12.40 2.39
N VAL A 5 19.99 -13.40 3.15
CA VAL A 5 20.30 -14.81 2.86
C VAL A 5 19.01 -15.62 2.77
N PRO A 6 18.99 -16.74 2.02
CA PRO A 6 17.85 -17.64 2.01
C PRO A 6 17.54 -18.17 3.41
N LEU A 7 16.30 -18.59 3.63
CA LEU A 7 15.95 -19.34 4.83
C LEU A 7 16.74 -20.64 4.91
N GLN A 8 16.97 -21.12 6.13
CA GLN A 8 17.73 -22.34 6.33
C GLN A 8 17.05 -23.55 5.66
N PRO A 9 17.86 -24.53 5.18
CA PRO A 9 17.31 -25.76 4.62
C PRO A 9 16.35 -26.46 5.60
N GLY A 10 15.20 -26.88 5.08
CA GLY A 10 14.16 -27.54 5.87
C GLY A 10 13.10 -26.57 6.46
N CYS A 11 13.27 -25.28 6.36
CA CYS A 11 12.21 -24.31 6.72
C CYS A 11 11.04 -24.34 5.72
N PRO A 12 9.78 -24.11 6.13
CA PRO A 12 8.60 -24.22 5.25
C PRO A 12 8.68 -23.37 3.97
N TRP A 13 9.30 -22.20 4.03
CA TRP A 13 9.43 -21.27 2.90
C TRP A 13 10.82 -21.24 2.27
N GLU A 14 11.70 -22.19 2.64
CA GLU A 14 13.05 -22.27 2.07
C GLU A 14 13.04 -22.35 0.52
N PRO A 15 12.23 -23.22 -0.14
CA PRO A 15 12.26 -23.32 -1.59
C PRO A 15 11.96 -21.99 -2.31
N PRO A 16 10.87 -21.26 -2.05
CA PRO A 16 10.63 -19.98 -2.72
C PRO A 16 11.61 -18.87 -2.29
N SER A 17 12.14 -18.88 -1.07
CA SER A 17 13.15 -17.92 -0.63
C SER A 17 14.51 -18.14 -1.31
N SER A 18 14.85 -19.39 -1.64
CA SER A 18 16.07 -19.75 -2.37
C SER A 18 16.01 -19.39 -3.84
N ILE A 19 14.81 -19.42 -4.45
CA ILE A 19 14.62 -19.02 -5.87
C ILE A 19 14.83 -17.51 -6.04
N TRP A 20 14.26 -16.73 -5.11
CA TRP A 20 14.27 -15.27 -5.21
C TRP A 20 14.20 -14.61 -3.83
N LEU A 21 15.29 -13.96 -3.43
CA LEU A 21 15.37 -13.23 -2.16
C LEU A 21 14.58 -11.92 -2.22
N PRO A 22 14.02 -11.47 -1.09
CA PRO A 22 13.52 -10.09 -0.97
C PRO A 22 14.63 -9.07 -1.26
N ASN A 23 14.26 -7.85 -1.61
CA ASN A 23 15.22 -6.78 -1.85
C ASN A 23 15.50 -5.90 -0.61
N VAL A 24 14.75 -6.11 0.47
CA VAL A 24 14.93 -5.43 1.76
C VAL A 24 14.93 -6.48 2.86
N ARG A 25 15.80 -6.27 3.83
CA ARG A 25 15.81 -6.99 5.11
C ARG A 25 15.28 -6.04 6.19
N TRP A 26 14.21 -6.45 6.81
CA TRP A 26 13.66 -5.78 7.99
C TRP A 26 14.43 -6.16 9.25
N CYS A 27 14.20 -5.42 10.33
CA CYS A 27 14.87 -5.68 11.61
C CYS A 27 14.52 -7.06 12.17
N GLU A 28 13.25 -7.47 12.09
CA GLU A 28 12.75 -8.70 12.68
C GLU A 28 13.52 -9.93 12.19
N ALA A 29 13.97 -10.78 13.13
CA ALA A 29 14.66 -12.03 12.79
C ALA A 29 13.69 -13.01 12.13
N GLN A 30 14.17 -13.66 11.05
CA GLN A 30 13.40 -14.67 10.35
C GLN A 30 13.34 -15.98 11.15
N LEU A 31 12.13 -16.44 11.46
CA LEU A 31 11.89 -17.72 12.11
C LEU A 31 11.78 -18.85 11.08
N CYS A 32 12.31 -20.03 11.43
CA CYS A 32 12.07 -21.26 10.66
C CYS A 32 10.68 -21.82 10.97
N SER A 33 9.64 -21.12 10.53
CA SER A 33 8.22 -21.46 10.80
C SER A 33 7.33 -21.05 9.62
N VAL A 34 6.03 -21.38 9.68
CA VAL A 34 5.04 -20.95 8.70
C VAL A 34 4.89 -19.42 8.69
N VAL A 35 5.04 -18.79 9.85
CA VAL A 35 5.08 -17.32 9.96
C VAL A 35 6.53 -16.92 10.23
N VAL A 36 7.20 -16.38 9.22
CA VAL A 36 8.64 -16.10 9.26
C VAL A 36 8.94 -14.81 10.04
N GLU A 37 8.16 -13.76 9.84
CA GLU A 37 8.27 -12.46 10.51
C GLU A 37 6.94 -12.17 11.25
N PRO A 38 6.75 -12.66 12.49
CA PRO A 38 5.45 -12.57 13.20
C PRO A 38 4.94 -11.15 13.38
N ALA A 39 5.73 -10.21 13.88
CA ALA A 39 5.29 -8.83 14.08
C ALA A 39 4.90 -8.17 12.76
N ASN A 40 5.75 -8.30 11.74
CA ASN A 40 5.49 -7.75 10.41
C ASN A 40 4.30 -8.45 9.72
N THR A 41 4.10 -9.74 9.95
CA THR A 41 2.95 -10.48 9.39
C THR A 41 1.64 -10.04 10.02
N TRP A 42 1.53 -10.10 11.35
CA TRP A 42 0.26 -9.88 12.04
C TRP A 42 -0.17 -8.42 12.06
N SER A 43 0.75 -7.48 12.00
CA SER A 43 0.43 -6.05 11.89
C SER A 43 -0.37 -5.71 10.61
N ASN A 44 -0.27 -6.52 9.56
CA ASN A 44 -1.07 -6.36 8.35
C ASN A 44 -2.58 -6.59 8.55
N LEU A 45 -2.98 -7.25 9.65
CA LEU A 45 -4.39 -7.31 10.02
C LEU A 45 -5.00 -5.93 10.25
N ALA A 46 -4.21 -4.90 10.57
CA ALA A 46 -4.68 -3.53 10.65
C ALA A 46 -5.34 -3.06 9.34
N TYR A 47 -4.72 -3.34 8.19
CA TYR A 47 -5.32 -3.04 6.87
C TYR A 47 -6.59 -3.85 6.63
N VAL A 48 -6.59 -5.15 6.97
CA VAL A 48 -7.76 -6.00 6.75
C VAL A 48 -8.94 -5.53 7.60
N LEU A 49 -8.71 -5.26 8.88
CA LEU A 49 -9.76 -4.79 9.80
C LEU A 49 -10.28 -3.41 9.42
N ALA A 50 -9.39 -2.48 9.07
CA ALA A 50 -9.75 -1.16 8.60
C ALA A 50 -10.56 -1.24 7.29
N GLY A 51 -10.12 -2.05 6.34
CA GLY A 51 -10.85 -2.28 5.09
C GLY A 51 -12.23 -2.89 5.30
N LEU A 52 -12.37 -3.87 6.19
CA LEU A 52 -13.66 -4.45 6.58
C LEU A 52 -14.58 -3.39 7.23
N ALA A 53 -14.04 -2.53 8.09
CA ALA A 53 -14.78 -1.42 8.70
C ALA A 53 -15.27 -0.44 7.63
N LEU A 54 -14.42 -0.05 6.67
CA LEU A 54 -14.82 0.81 5.55
C LEU A 54 -15.90 0.16 4.69
N LEU A 55 -15.80 -1.14 4.40
CA LEU A 55 -16.82 -1.90 3.67
C LEU A 55 -18.15 -1.89 4.41
N TRP A 56 -18.14 -2.16 5.71
CA TRP A 56 -19.35 -2.19 6.53
C TRP A 56 -20.02 -0.82 6.61
N ILE A 57 -19.25 0.27 6.86
CA ILE A 57 -19.76 1.64 6.89
C ILE A 57 -20.31 2.02 5.52
N GLY A 58 -19.55 1.70 4.46
CA GLY A 58 -19.92 2.00 3.08
C GLY A 58 -21.19 1.26 2.63
N ALA A 59 -21.37 0.00 3.06
CA ALA A 59 -22.58 -0.75 2.79
C ALA A 59 -23.81 -0.14 3.49
N ARG A 60 -23.67 0.20 4.78
CA ARG A 60 -24.77 0.80 5.56
C ARG A 60 -25.18 2.19 5.09
N ARG A 61 -24.25 2.96 4.52
CA ARG A 61 -24.49 4.34 4.06
C ARG A 61 -24.70 4.47 2.56
N GLY A 62 -24.68 3.37 1.80
CA GLY A 62 -24.74 3.40 0.33
C GLY A 62 -23.49 4.07 -0.29
N ASP A 63 -22.39 4.22 0.45
CA ASP A 63 -21.22 4.96 0.03
C ASP A 63 -20.29 4.08 -0.82
N ARG A 64 -20.23 4.38 -2.12
CA ARG A 64 -19.43 3.64 -3.10
C ARG A 64 -17.93 3.84 -2.86
N THR A 65 -17.51 5.05 -2.49
CA THR A 65 -16.09 5.38 -2.22
C THR A 65 -15.54 4.51 -1.10
N LEU A 66 -16.21 4.49 0.05
CA LEU A 66 -15.77 3.68 1.19
C LEU A 66 -15.69 2.19 0.85
N ARG A 67 -16.63 1.68 0.02
CA ARG A 67 -16.59 0.26 -0.41
C ARG A 67 -15.41 -0.04 -1.34
N ILE A 68 -15.05 0.87 -2.25
CA ILE A 68 -13.91 0.69 -3.14
C ILE A 68 -12.60 0.75 -2.35
N PHE A 69 -12.45 1.76 -1.50
CA PHE A 69 -11.27 1.91 -0.64
C PHE A 69 -11.11 0.74 0.32
N GLY A 70 -12.20 0.27 0.96
CA GLY A 70 -12.13 -0.88 1.86
C GLY A 70 -11.66 -2.15 1.15
N ARG A 71 -12.09 -2.40 -0.10
CA ARG A 71 -11.59 -3.54 -0.90
C ARG A 71 -10.10 -3.39 -1.22
N ALA A 72 -9.68 -2.20 -1.65
CA ALA A 72 -8.27 -1.93 -1.96
C ALA A 72 -7.39 -2.12 -0.73
N GLU A 73 -7.84 -1.67 0.44
CA GLU A 73 -7.11 -1.79 1.70
C GLU A 73 -6.98 -3.25 2.17
N ILE A 74 -8.03 -4.07 2.02
CA ILE A 74 -7.95 -5.52 2.27
C ILE A 74 -6.93 -6.17 1.35
N VAL A 75 -6.88 -5.78 0.07
CA VAL A 75 -5.87 -6.31 -0.87
C VAL A 75 -4.46 -5.95 -0.41
N VAL A 76 -4.22 -4.71 0.01
CA VAL A 76 -2.92 -4.31 0.60
C VAL A 76 -2.56 -5.24 1.76
N GLY A 77 -3.46 -5.38 2.75
CA GLY A 77 -3.20 -6.15 3.95
C GLY A 77 -2.94 -7.64 3.66
N VAL A 78 -3.73 -8.25 2.78
CA VAL A 78 -3.56 -9.69 2.43
C VAL A 78 -2.25 -9.91 1.66
N CYS A 79 -1.94 -9.08 0.68
CA CYS A 79 -0.72 -9.20 -0.11
C CYS A 79 0.54 -9.04 0.75
N SER A 80 0.56 -8.04 1.61
CA SER A 80 1.68 -7.77 2.52
C SER A 80 1.81 -8.86 3.60
N LEU A 81 0.70 -9.33 4.17
CA LEU A 81 0.69 -10.44 5.13
C LEU A 81 1.35 -11.69 4.54
N VAL A 82 0.97 -12.08 3.32
CA VAL A 82 1.53 -13.27 2.65
C VAL A 82 3.03 -13.10 2.39
N TYR A 83 3.48 -11.91 2.04
CA TYR A 83 4.91 -11.64 1.87
C TYR A 83 5.69 -11.82 3.17
N HIS A 84 5.29 -11.13 4.26
CA HIS A 84 5.99 -11.22 5.55
C HIS A 84 5.90 -12.60 6.20
N MET A 85 4.80 -13.32 5.95
CA MET A 85 4.66 -14.71 6.38
C MET A 85 5.71 -15.62 5.74
N SER A 86 6.13 -15.34 4.51
CA SER A 86 6.99 -16.22 3.71
C SER A 86 8.44 -15.76 3.59
N PHE A 87 8.71 -14.46 3.72
CA PHE A 87 10.00 -13.84 3.42
C PHE A 87 10.58 -14.27 2.06
N SER A 88 9.77 -14.24 1.02
CA SER A 88 10.16 -14.62 -0.35
C SER A 88 10.07 -13.45 -1.31
N GLY A 89 11.08 -13.26 -2.16
CA GLY A 89 11.08 -12.23 -3.20
C GLY A 89 9.98 -12.44 -4.24
N VAL A 90 9.56 -13.69 -4.48
CA VAL A 90 8.41 -13.99 -5.35
C VAL A 90 7.12 -13.41 -4.76
N LEU A 91 6.88 -13.61 -3.47
CA LEU A 91 5.70 -13.11 -2.78
C LEU A 91 5.83 -11.62 -2.41
N GLN A 92 7.03 -11.06 -2.37
CA GLN A 92 7.24 -9.61 -2.29
C GLN A 92 6.64 -8.85 -3.48
N VAL A 93 6.54 -9.49 -4.65
CA VAL A 93 5.84 -8.89 -5.80
C VAL A 93 4.36 -8.65 -5.49
N LEU A 94 3.72 -9.54 -4.70
CA LEU A 94 2.34 -9.33 -4.27
C LEU A 94 2.22 -8.16 -3.31
N ASP A 95 3.19 -7.96 -2.42
CA ASP A 95 3.21 -6.80 -1.53
C ASP A 95 3.25 -5.49 -2.34
N PHE A 96 4.12 -5.40 -3.34
CA PHE A 96 4.13 -4.27 -4.27
C PHE A 96 2.82 -4.13 -5.05
N LEU A 97 2.22 -5.24 -5.51
CA LEU A 97 0.90 -5.23 -6.16
C LEU A 97 -0.15 -4.59 -5.25
N GLY A 98 -0.19 -4.97 -3.97
CA GLY A 98 -1.09 -4.36 -2.98
C GLY A 98 -0.88 -2.84 -2.88
N MET A 99 0.37 -2.38 -2.76
CA MET A 99 0.70 -0.96 -2.75
C MET A 99 0.27 -0.26 -4.03
N TYR A 100 0.44 -0.88 -5.22
CA TYR A 100 0.00 -0.30 -6.49
C TYR A 100 -1.51 -0.25 -6.62
N VAL A 101 -2.24 -1.25 -6.12
CA VAL A 101 -3.71 -1.23 -6.08
C VAL A 101 -4.21 0.03 -5.37
N PHE A 102 -3.61 0.40 -4.25
CA PHE A 102 -4.06 1.58 -3.51
C PHE A 102 -3.50 2.90 -4.08
N THR A 103 -2.20 2.99 -4.35
CA THR A 103 -1.58 4.24 -4.84
C THR A 103 -2.10 4.65 -6.21
N ASN A 104 -2.29 3.70 -7.14
CA ASN A 104 -2.90 4.01 -8.43
C ASN A 104 -4.37 4.39 -8.32
N LEU A 105 -5.11 3.86 -7.34
CA LEU A 105 -6.48 4.30 -7.08
C LEU A 105 -6.50 5.80 -6.76
N LEU A 106 -5.65 6.25 -5.82
CA LEU A 106 -5.54 7.67 -5.46
C LEU A 106 -5.10 8.53 -6.64
N LEU A 107 -4.07 8.11 -7.37
CA LEU A 107 -3.55 8.87 -8.51
C LEU A 107 -4.61 8.98 -9.62
N ALA A 108 -5.27 7.88 -9.98
CA ALA A 108 -6.32 7.89 -11.00
C ALA A 108 -7.51 8.78 -10.61
N LEU A 109 -7.91 8.77 -9.33
CA LEU A 109 -8.95 9.68 -8.83
C LEU A 109 -8.51 11.14 -8.92
N ASN A 110 -7.25 11.46 -8.62
CA ASN A 110 -6.73 12.81 -8.79
C ASN A 110 -6.70 13.24 -10.26
N LEU A 111 -6.32 12.34 -11.18
CA LEU A 111 -6.34 12.62 -12.61
C LEU A 111 -7.76 12.85 -13.15
N VAL A 112 -8.76 12.14 -12.62
CA VAL A 112 -10.18 12.42 -12.94
C VAL A 112 -10.59 13.80 -12.43
N ARG A 113 -10.24 14.15 -11.20
CA ARG A 113 -10.52 15.48 -10.60
C ARG A 113 -9.85 16.62 -11.36
N LEU A 114 -8.65 16.37 -11.91
CA LEU A 114 -7.93 17.33 -12.77
C LEU A 114 -8.53 17.44 -14.19
N GLY A 115 -9.45 16.54 -14.57
CA GLY A 115 -9.99 16.48 -15.93
C GLY A 115 -9.04 15.87 -16.97
N THR A 116 -7.89 15.35 -16.56
CA THR A 116 -6.91 14.72 -17.45
C THR A 116 -7.24 13.26 -17.77
N LEU A 117 -8.04 12.61 -16.91
CA LEU A 117 -8.56 11.25 -17.12
C LEU A 117 -10.09 11.30 -17.12
N SER A 118 -10.72 10.78 -18.20
CA SER A 118 -12.18 10.65 -18.22
C SER A 118 -12.66 9.50 -17.35
N GLN A 119 -13.81 9.63 -16.72
CA GLN A 119 -14.42 8.58 -15.88
C GLN A 119 -14.65 7.26 -16.65
N ARG A 120 -14.96 7.33 -17.95
CA ARG A 120 -15.12 6.13 -18.80
C ARG A 120 -13.83 5.33 -18.93
N ARG A 121 -12.66 5.99 -18.88
CA ARG A 121 -11.33 5.37 -18.99
C ARG A 121 -10.72 5.03 -17.63
N PHE A 122 -11.39 5.39 -16.52
CA PHE A 122 -10.86 5.19 -15.17
C PHE A 122 -10.43 3.74 -14.93
N TRP A 123 -11.36 2.79 -15.03
CA TRP A 123 -11.06 1.38 -14.72
C TRP A 123 -10.05 0.73 -15.66
N PRO A 124 -10.14 0.91 -17.01
CA PRO A 124 -9.08 0.43 -17.89
C PRO A 124 -7.70 1.00 -17.57
N VAL A 125 -7.57 2.31 -17.40
CA VAL A 125 -6.28 2.95 -17.09
C VAL A 125 -5.76 2.50 -15.72
N TYR A 126 -6.62 2.47 -14.70
CA TYR A 126 -6.28 1.97 -13.38
C TYR A 126 -5.76 0.53 -13.43
N GLY A 127 -6.50 -0.39 -14.05
CA GLY A 127 -6.13 -1.80 -14.11
C GLY A 127 -4.84 -2.03 -14.91
N THR A 128 -4.71 -1.38 -16.07
CA THR A 128 -3.48 -1.50 -16.90
C THR A 128 -2.27 -0.90 -16.20
N SER A 129 -2.41 0.21 -15.47
CA SER A 129 -1.30 0.80 -14.72
C SER A 129 -0.84 -0.11 -13.55
N VAL A 130 -1.75 -0.73 -12.81
CA VAL A 130 -1.40 -1.70 -11.76
C VAL A 130 -0.63 -2.88 -12.35
N ILE A 131 -1.11 -3.45 -13.45
CA ILE A 131 -0.44 -4.57 -14.14
C ILE A 131 0.95 -4.14 -14.65
N ALA A 132 1.03 -2.98 -15.30
CA ALA A 132 2.28 -2.47 -15.86
C ALA A 132 3.33 -2.20 -14.78
N LEU A 133 2.95 -1.61 -13.65
CA LEU A 133 3.86 -1.36 -12.53
C LEU A 133 4.31 -2.65 -11.85
N THR A 134 3.41 -3.63 -11.72
CA THR A 134 3.78 -4.96 -11.20
C THR A 134 4.78 -5.64 -12.13
N ALA A 135 4.54 -5.61 -13.45
CA ALA A 135 5.47 -6.14 -14.45
C ALA A 135 6.82 -5.39 -14.43
N LEU A 136 6.79 -4.06 -14.29
CA LEU A 136 7.99 -3.24 -14.14
C LEU A 136 8.78 -3.62 -12.88
N THR A 137 8.11 -3.86 -11.75
CA THR A 137 8.75 -4.34 -10.51
C THR A 137 9.49 -5.65 -10.75
N VAL A 138 8.86 -6.61 -11.44
CA VAL A 138 9.51 -7.87 -11.80
C VAL A 138 10.72 -7.64 -12.71
N ALA A 139 10.61 -6.78 -13.73
CA ALA A 139 11.71 -6.47 -14.64
C ALA A 139 12.89 -5.78 -13.95
N LEU A 140 12.61 -4.79 -13.10
CA LEU A 140 13.62 -4.03 -12.38
C LEU A 140 14.28 -4.82 -11.25
N ARG A 141 13.68 -5.92 -10.80
CA ARG A 141 14.23 -6.80 -9.77
C ARG A 141 15.62 -7.33 -10.12
N PHE A 142 15.91 -7.50 -11.40
CA PHE A 142 17.19 -7.97 -11.91
C PHE A 142 18.21 -6.84 -12.15
N THR A 143 17.91 -5.64 -11.68
CA THR A 143 18.76 -4.46 -11.80
C THR A 143 19.17 -3.97 -10.41
N ALA A 144 20.09 -3.00 -10.35
CA ALA A 144 20.42 -2.30 -9.11
C ALA A 144 19.39 -1.24 -8.68
N PHE A 145 18.27 -1.11 -9.41
CA PHE A 145 17.26 -0.10 -9.12
C PHE A 145 16.49 -0.43 -7.82
N PRO A 146 16.37 0.51 -6.88
CA PRO A 146 15.60 0.30 -5.66
C PRO A 146 14.10 0.34 -6.00
N ILE A 147 13.46 -0.83 -6.10
CA ILE A 147 12.05 -0.95 -6.53
C ILE A 147 11.07 -0.18 -5.63
N GLN A 148 11.42 0.07 -4.36
CA GLN A 148 10.65 0.96 -3.47
C GLN A 148 10.54 2.39 -4.03
N GLY A 149 11.49 2.81 -4.86
CA GLY A 149 11.47 4.10 -5.53
C GLY A 149 10.22 4.30 -6.40
N ILE A 150 9.64 3.23 -6.96
CA ILE A 150 8.40 3.30 -7.74
C ILE A 150 7.24 3.80 -6.86
N VAL A 151 7.08 3.20 -5.68
CA VAL A 151 6.02 3.60 -4.73
C VAL A 151 6.24 5.02 -4.25
N PHE A 152 7.49 5.40 -3.96
CA PHE A 152 7.85 6.76 -3.57
C PHE A 152 7.47 7.79 -4.66
N VAL A 153 7.79 7.51 -5.92
CA VAL A 153 7.39 8.38 -7.05
C VAL A 153 5.88 8.48 -7.17
N LEU A 154 5.13 7.38 -7.00
CA LEU A 154 3.66 7.41 -6.99
C LEU A 154 3.11 8.28 -5.86
N ILE A 155 3.66 8.17 -4.65
CA ILE A 155 3.25 9.01 -3.52
C ILE A 155 3.51 10.49 -3.83
N LEU A 156 4.68 10.83 -4.37
CA LEU A 156 4.98 12.21 -4.80
C LEU A 156 4.01 12.70 -5.87
N ALA A 157 3.66 11.85 -6.85
CA ALA A 157 2.70 12.19 -7.89
C ALA A 157 1.28 12.42 -7.31
N ILE A 158 0.86 11.60 -6.33
CA ILE A 158 -0.43 11.78 -5.63
C ILE A 158 -0.45 13.12 -4.90
N VAL A 159 0.60 13.42 -4.13
CA VAL A 159 0.71 14.69 -3.40
C VAL A 159 0.76 15.87 -4.36
N ALA A 160 1.60 15.82 -5.39
CA ALA A 160 1.72 16.89 -6.38
C ALA A 160 0.38 17.14 -7.10
N THR A 161 -0.29 16.07 -7.56
CA THR A 161 -1.59 16.20 -8.23
C THR A 161 -2.68 16.72 -7.30
N GLU A 162 -2.64 16.43 -5.99
CA GLU A 162 -3.56 17.02 -5.03
C GLU A 162 -3.31 18.54 -4.86
N PHE A 163 -2.06 18.99 -4.82
CA PHE A 163 -1.74 20.41 -4.75
C PHE A 163 -2.08 21.18 -6.04
N LEU A 164 -2.10 20.52 -7.19
CA LEU A 164 -2.53 21.11 -8.46
C LEU A 164 -4.06 21.26 -8.55
N GLN A 165 -4.84 20.63 -7.66
CA GLN A 165 -6.30 20.76 -7.64
C GLN A 165 -6.72 22.18 -7.29
N ARG A 166 -7.67 22.72 -8.04
CA ARG A 166 -8.32 23.97 -7.66
C ARG A 166 -9.04 23.81 -6.32
N THR A 167 -8.87 24.78 -5.43
CA THR A 167 -9.52 24.76 -4.13
C THR A 167 -11.03 24.80 -4.33
N ARG A 168 -11.72 23.75 -3.90
CA ARG A 168 -13.20 23.72 -3.86
C ARG A 168 -13.64 24.32 -2.52
N ALA A 169 -14.60 25.25 -2.54
CA ALA A 169 -15.19 25.78 -1.32
C ALA A 169 -15.82 24.64 -0.50
N GLY A 170 -15.58 24.63 0.81
CA GLY A 170 -16.12 23.61 1.72
C GLY A 170 -15.37 22.28 1.77
N LEU A 171 -14.24 22.13 1.04
CA LEU A 171 -13.42 20.92 1.11
C LEU A 171 -12.69 20.82 2.47
N ASP A 172 -12.92 19.72 3.17
CA ASP A 172 -12.20 19.43 4.42
C ASP A 172 -10.85 18.74 4.11
N ARG A 173 -9.79 19.53 4.13
CA ARG A 173 -8.42 19.04 3.90
C ARG A 173 -7.80 18.35 5.12
N ARG A 174 -8.43 18.39 6.29
CA ARG A 174 -7.89 17.76 7.51
C ARG A 174 -7.67 16.27 7.30
N PHE A 175 -8.55 15.59 6.58
CA PHE A 175 -8.38 14.17 6.25
C PHE A 175 -7.17 13.91 5.36
N PHE A 176 -6.92 14.74 4.35
CA PHE A 176 -5.72 14.62 3.51
C PHE A 176 -4.44 14.86 4.33
N LEU A 177 -4.43 15.90 5.15
CA LEU A 177 -3.28 16.23 6.00
C LEU A 177 -3.03 15.14 7.05
N ALA A 178 -4.09 14.58 7.64
CA ALA A 178 -3.99 13.46 8.58
C ALA A 178 -3.44 12.19 7.91
N ALA A 179 -3.90 11.89 6.69
CA ALA A 179 -3.36 10.78 5.90
C ALA A 179 -1.87 10.97 5.62
N LEU A 180 -1.47 12.16 5.17
CA LEU A 180 -0.07 12.47 4.89
C LEU A 180 0.79 12.43 6.16
N ALA A 181 0.31 12.98 7.27
CA ALA A 181 1.03 12.96 8.54
C ALA A 181 1.24 11.52 9.05
N ALA A 182 0.19 10.69 9.01
CA ALA A 182 0.28 9.28 9.39
C ALA A 182 1.29 8.54 8.50
N LEU A 183 1.27 8.79 7.17
CA LEU A 183 2.19 8.18 6.23
C LEU A 183 3.65 8.60 6.49
N VAL A 184 3.90 9.88 6.77
CA VAL A 184 5.25 10.39 7.06
C VAL A 184 5.81 9.77 8.34
N VAL A 185 4.99 9.69 9.40
CA VAL A 185 5.39 9.05 10.65
C VAL A 185 5.64 7.55 10.42
N ALA A 186 4.77 6.87 9.68
CA ALA A 186 4.95 5.48 9.29
C ALA A 186 6.28 5.26 8.56
N ALA A 187 6.58 6.09 7.55
CA ALA A 187 7.83 6.02 6.79
C ALA A 187 9.06 6.24 7.70
N GLY A 188 8.96 7.09 8.69
CA GLY A 188 10.00 7.29 9.71
C GLY A 188 10.29 6.02 10.50
N PHE A 189 9.25 5.29 10.96
CA PHE A 189 9.41 4.02 11.66
C PHE A 189 9.99 2.93 10.75
N SER A 190 9.53 2.83 9.51
CA SER A 190 10.06 1.88 8.53
C SER A 190 11.55 2.17 8.21
N ALA A 191 11.93 3.43 8.07
CA ALA A 191 13.32 3.84 7.88
C ALA A 191 14.18 3.54 9.12
N ALA A 192 13.67 3.78 10.33
CA ALA A 192 14.37 3.48 11.58
C ALA A 192 14.57 1.97 11.79
N ASP A 193 13.61 1.15 11.35
CA ASP A 193 13.69 -0.31 11.34
C ASP A 193 14.82 -0.78 10.40
N VAL A 194 14.75 -0.41 9.13
CA VAL A 194 15.69 -0.86 8.10
C VAL A 194 17.12 -0.35 8.33
N THR A 195 17.27 0.80 8.99
CA THR A 195 18.59 1.35 9.35
C THR A 195 19.14 0.82 10.68
N GLY A 196 18.31 0.07 11.43
CA GLY A 196 18.69 -0.47 12.73
C GLY A 196 18.68 0.54 13.88
N VAL A 197 18.12 1.74 13.68
CA VAL A 197 17.97 2.77 14.72
C VAL A 197 16.89 2.38 15.72
N PHE A 198 15.82 1.76 15.26
CA PHE A 198 14.75 1.18 16.07
C PHE A 198 14.64 -0.29 15.71
N CYS A 199 15.46 -1.12 16.39
CA CYS A 199 15.63 -2.52 16.00
C CYS A 199 16.03 -3.40 17.20
N ASP A 200 15.13 -4.30 17.57
CA ASP A 200 15.44 -5.52 18.33
C ASP A 200 15.01 -6.74 17.50
N PRO A 201 15.94 -7.48 16.89
CA PRO A 201 15.58 -8.60 16.01
C PRO A 201 14.77 -9.71 16.69
N ASN A 202 14.88 -9.84 18.00
CA ASN A 202 14.20 -10.90 18.77
C ASN A 202 12.83 -10.48 19.32
N ASP A 203 12.46 -9.19 19.18
CA ASP A 203 11.12 -8.74 19.50
C ASP A 203 10.17 -9.06 18.32
N HIS A 204 9.31 -10.04 18.51
CA HIS A 204 8.31 -10.47 17.52
C HIS A 204 6.93 -9.84 17.74
N PHE A 205 6.85 -8.73 18.49
CA PHE A 205 5.63 -7.96 18.74
C PHE A 205 5.74 -6.51 18.28
N VAL A 206 6.86 -5.84 18.60
CA VAL A 206 7.06 -4.41 18.33
C VAL A 206 8.26 -4.24 17.40
N GLN A 207 7.97 -4.02 16.13
CA GLN A 207 8.96 -3.72 15.08
C GLN A 207 8.61 -2.38 14.42
N GLY A 208 9.61 -1.63 13.98
CA GLY A 208 9.37 -0.37 13.28
C GLY A 208 8.56 -0.57 11.99
N HIS A 209 8.82 -1.67 11.27
CA HIS A 209 8.04 -2.01 10.08
C HIS A 209 6.62 -2.47 10.40
N ALA A 210 6.39 -3.14 11.53
CA ALA A 210 5.04 -3.45 11.99
C ALA A 210 4.23 -2.18 12.34
N ILE A 211 4.88 -1.17 12.94
CA ILE A 211 4.28 0.16 13.18
C ILE A 211 3.95 0.86 11.86
N TRP A 212 4.82 0.74 10.84
CA TRP A 212 4.54 1.20 9.48
C TRP A 212 3.21 0.65 8.94
N HIS A 213 2.93 -0.65 9.13
CA HIS A 213 1.67 -1.26 8.67
C HIS A 213 0.45 -0.63 9.36
N VAL A 214 0.48 -0.48 10.70
CA VAL A 214 -0.65 0.08 11.46
C VAL A 214 -0.91 1.54 11.09
N LEU A 215 0.14 2.36 11.03
CA LEU A 215 0.03 3.77 10.64
C LEU A 215 -0.31 3.93 9.15
N GLY A 216 0.20 3.03 8.31
CA GLY A 216 -0.17 2.94 6.90
C GLY A 216 -1.67 2.69 6.74
N ALA A 217 -2.22 1.68 7.40
CA ALA A 217 -3.67 1.42 7.41
C ALA A 217 -4.46 2.65 7.87
N THR A 218 -4.01 3.32 8.92
CA THR A 218 -4.62 4.56 9.40
C THR A 218 -4.59 5.67 8.35
N SER A 219 -3.48 5.82 7.63
CA SER A 219 -3.34 6.77 6.53
C SER A 219 -4.35 6.49 5.41
N LEU A 220 -4.53 5.20 5.04
CA LEU A 220 -5.47 4.81 3.99
C LEU A 220 -6.93 5.06 4.39
N VAL A 221 -7.29 4.86 5.66
CA VAL A 221 -8.61 5.23 6.20
C VAL A 221 -8.86 6.74 6.06
N PHE A 222 -7.90 7.57 6.43
CA PHE A 222 -8.03 9.02 6.26
C PHE A 222 -8.13 9.41 4.77
N ALA A 223 -7.38 8.76 3.90
CA ALA A 223 -7.52 8.96 2.45
C ALA A 223 -8.94 8.60 1.98
N ALA A 224 -9.53 7.49 2.43
CA ALA A 224 -10.90 7.11 2.10
C ALA A 224 -11.91 8.21 2.51
N PHE A 225 -11.79 8.76 3.72
CA PHE A 225 -12.64 9.85 4.19
C PHE A 225 -12.41 11.15 3.43
N PHE A 226 -11.19 11.41 2.96
CA PHE A 226 -10.92 12.54 2.09
C PHE A 226 -11.61 12.39 0.73
N TYR A 227 -11.43 11.26 0.03
CA TYR A 227 -12.04 11.03 -1.28
C TYR A 227 -13.55 10.85 -1.25
N ARG A 228 -14.13 10.46 -0.14
CA ARG A 228 -15.57 10.42 0.08
C ARG A 228 -16.27 11.76 -0.14
N GLN A 229 -15.56 12.88 -0.03
CA GLN A 229 -16.09 14.22 -0.27
C GLN A 229 -16.38 14.50 -1.75
N PHE A 230 -16.04 13.58 -2.66
CA PHE A 230 -16.21 13.71 -4.10
C PHE A 230 -17.13 12.59 -4.66
N PRO A 231 -18.45 12.62 -4.37
CA PRO A 231 -19.38 11.58 -4.82
C PRO A 231 -19.47 11.47 -6.35
N ASP A 232 -19.28 12.60 -7.05
CA ASP A 232 -19.37 12.70 -8.51
C ASP A 232 -18.26 11.89 -9.25
N LEU A 233 -17.22 11.46 -8.55
CA LEU A 233 -16.12 10.67 -9.15
C LEU A 233 -16.58 9.33 -9.75
N TRP A 234 -17.73 8.83 -9.33
CA TRP A 234 -18.25 7.53 -9.73
C TRP A 234 -19.47 7.61 -10.64
N GLU A 235 -19.97 8.82 -10.91
CA GLU A 235 -21.12 9.03 -11.77
C GLU A 235 -20.63 9.33 -13.21
N PRO A 236 -21.23 8.72 -14.25
CA PRO A 236 -20.96 9.11 -15.62
C PRO A 236 -21.30 10.60 -15.79
N SER A 237 -20.40 11.41 -16.38
CA SER A 237 -20.70 12.81 -16.69
C SER A 237 -21.99 12.88 -17.52
N ARG A 238 -22.97 13.64 -17.08
CA ARG A 238 -24.27 13.84 -17.77
C ARG A 238 -24.11 14.50 -19.15
N ASP A 239 -22.95 15.09 -19.42
CA ASP A 239 -22.65 15.82 -20.66
C ASP A 239 -22.31 14.91 -21.87
N ALA A 240 -22.47 13.58 -21.75
CA ALA A 240 -22.16 12.63 -22.82
C ALA A 240 -23.43 12.02 -23.46
N ALA A 241 -24.60 12.56 -23.20
CA ALA A 241 -25.89 12.14 -23.75
C ALA A 241 -26.47 13.20 -24.71
N GLY A 242 -25.62 14.06 -25.30
CA GLY A 242 -25.97 15.01 -26.36
C GLY A 242 -25.24 14.68 -27.64
#